data_ae016bf39e9e1edd144615e1c763b1d3
#
_entry.id   ae016bf39e9e1edd144615e1c763b1d3
#
_cell.length_a   1.000
_cell.length_b   1.000
_cell.length_c   1.000
_cell.angle_alpha   90.00
_cell.angle_beta   90.00
_cell.angle_gamma   90.00
#
_symmetry.space_group_name_H-M   'P 1'
#
loop_
_entity.id
_entity.type
_entity.pdbx_description
1 polymer ?
#
loop_
_entity_poly.entity_id
_entity_poly.type
_entity_poly.pdbx_seq_one_letter_code
_entity_poly.pdbx_strand_id
1 'polypeptide(L)'
;EQILEICKRYQVPCILHTYVNVAEKLHHPYIHLPIFLLEKYEGKLGGFQQIGSSVHSVEDALKAESLGADYLTAGHIYTTDCKKGLPPRGLEFLENVCKVVKIPVYAIGGIHPGTGQLNEIMEHGSAGGCIMSDMMKI
;
A
#
# COMPACT_ATOMS: atom_id res chain seq x y z
N GLU A 1 0.90 -0.54 -20.58
CA GLU A 1 0.81 -1.84 -21.29
C GLU A 1 2.09 -2.64 -21.12
N GLN A 2 3.29 -2.16 -21.52
CA GLN A 2 4.56 -2.90 -21.46
C GLN A 2 4.87 -3.50 -20.07
N ILE A 3 4.65 -2.75 -19.00
CA ILE A 3 4.87 -3.24 -17.62
C ILE A 3 3.93 -4.41 -17.30
N LEU A 4 2.67 -4.36 -17.71
CA LEU A 4 1.72 -5.44 -17.49
C LEU A 4 2.15 -6.73 -18.22
N GLU A 5 2.69 -6.61 -19.43
CA GLU A 5 3.23 -7.75 -20.18
C GLU A 5 4.44 -8.37 -19.49
N ILE A 6 5.34 -7.54 -18.96
CA ILE A 6 6.50 -8.00 -18.18
C ILE A 6 6.02 -8.73 -16.92
N CYS A 7 5.12 -8.14 -16.15
CA CYS A 7 4.59 -8.76 -14.94
C CYS A 7 3.91 -10.11 -15.24
N LYS A 8 3.15 -10.19 -16.34
CA LYS A 8 2.52 -11.42 -16.80
C LYS A 8 3.57 -12.49 -17.16
N ARG A 9 4.62 -12.10 -17.89
CA ARG A 9 5.72 -13.01 -18.27
C ARG A 9 6.41 -13.64 -17.05
N TYR A 10 6.62 -12.85 -16.01
CA TYR A 10 7.27 -13.30 -14.78
C TYR A 10 6.30 -13.81 -13.71
N GLN A 11 5.01 -13.88 -14.03
CA GLN A 11 3.94 -14.31 -13.11
C GLN A 11 3.89 -13.51 -11.80
N VAL A 12 4.18 -12.21 -11.89
CA VAL A 12 4.13 -11.28 -10.77
C VAL A 12 2.85 -10.44 -10.89
N PRO A 13 1.98 -10.39 -9.86
CA PRO A 13 0.83 -9.50 -9.87
C PRO A 13 1.27 -8.04 -10.00
N CYS A 14 0.63 -7.31 -10.90
CA CYS A 14 0.83 -5.87 -11.04
C CYS A 14 -0.38 -5.15 -10.45
N ILE A 15 -0.13 -4.14 -9.63
CA ILE A 15 -1.17 -3.27 -9.08
C ILE A 15 -0.93 -1.88 -9.65
N LEU A 16 -1.91 -1.35 -10.40
CA LEU A 16 -1.81 0.01 -10.91
C LEU A 16 -2.09 1.02 -9.79
N HIS A 17 -1.38 2.14 -9.82
CA HIS A 17 -1.50 3.16 -8.78
C HIS A 17 -2.13 4.43 -9.34
N THR A 18 -3.11 5.02 -8.63
CA THR A 18 -3.67 6.35 -8.85
C THR A 18 -4.56 6.50 -10.09
N TYR A 19 -4.19 5.97 -11.23
CA TYR A 19 -4.85 6.26 -12.52
C TYR A 19 -6.02 5.30 -12.78
N VAL A 20 -7.16 5.56 -12.12
CA VAL A 20 -8.39 4.74 -12.24
C VAL A 20 -8.83 4.59 -13.70
N ASN A 21 -8.93 5.70 -14.44
CA ASN A 21 -9.36 5.68 -15.84
C ASN A 21 -8.45 4.82 -16.75
N VAL A 22 -7.14 4.78 -16.45
CA VAL A 22 -6.19 3.94 -17.20
C VAL A 22 -6.42 2.47 -16.86
N ALA A 23 -6.60 2.15 -15.58
CA ALA A 23 -6.87 0.79 -15.14
C ALA A 23 -8.19 0.26 -15.73
N GLU A 24 -9.25 1.06 -15.73
CA GLU A 24 -10.54 0.72 -16.36
C GLU A 24 -10.40 0.48 -17.88
N LYS A 25 -9.72 1.39 -18.58
CA LYS A 25 -9.48 1.26 -20.04
C LYS A 25 -8.70 0.00 -20.41
N LEU A 26 -7.78 -0.43 -19.54
CA LEU A 26 -6.98 -1.64 -19.71
C LEU A 26 -7.69 -2.90 -19.17
N HIS A 27 -8.89 -2.78 -18.62
CA HIS A 27 -9.61 -3.86 -17.92
C HIS A 27 -8.74 -4.53 -16.85
N HIS A 28 -7.88 -3.70 -16.17
CA HIS A 28 -6.95 -4.20 -15.17
C HIS A 28 -7.66 -4.36 -13.82
N PRO A 29 -7.56 -5.53 -13.14
CA PRO A 29 -8.40 -5.84 -12.00
C PRO A 29 -7.91 -5.25 -10.66
N TYR A 30 -6.68 -4.71 -10.59
CA TYR A 30 -6.04 -4.31 -9.35
C TYR A 30 -5.65 -2.84 -9.36
N ILE A 31 -6.11 -2.10 -8.34
CA ILE A 31 -5.82 -0.66 -8.17
C ILE A 31 -5.37 -0.33 -6.76
N HIS A 32 -4.45 0.61 -6.61
CA HIS A 32 -4.05 1.19 -5.32
C HIS A 32 -4.23 2.69 -5.36
N LEU A 33 -4.92 3.25 -4.36
CA LEU A 33 -5.29 4.66 -4.32
C LEU A 33 -4.82 5.33 -3.04
N PRO A 34 -4.30 6.57 -3.10
CA PRO A 34 -4.27 7.42 -1.92
C PRO A 34 -5.69 7.60 -1.36
N ILE A 35 -5.81 7.78 -0.04
CA ILE A 35 -7.11 7.86 0.64
C ILE A 35 -8.06 8.89 0.00
N PHE A 36 -7.57 10.07 -0.36
CA PHE A 36 -8.40 11.12 -0.97
C PHE A 36 -8.99 10.73 -2.34
N LEU A 37 -8.31 9.85 -3.11
CA LEU A 37 -8.85 9.30 -4.35
C LEU A 37 -9.84 8.17 -4.08
N LEU A 38 -9.60 7.35 -3.06
CA LEU A 38 -10.56 6.33 -2.65
C LEU A 38 -11.90 6.98 -2.29
N GLU A 39 -11.89 8.08 -1.53
CA GLU A 39 -13.07 8.90 -1.23
C GLU A 39 -13.73 9.46 -2.49
N LYS A 40 -12.95 10.06 -3.37
CA LYS A 40 -13.45 10.66 -4.62
C LYS A 40 -14.16 9.65 -5.52
N TYR A 41 -13.71 8.41 -5.51
CA TYR A 41 -14.26 7.32 -6.32
C TYR A 41 -15.20 6.40 -5.54
N GLU A 42 -15.65 6.79 -4.36
CA GLU A 42 -16.62 6.03 -3.57
C GLU A 42 -17.81 5.57 -4.42
N GLY A 43 -18.18 4.30 -4.32
CA GLY A 43 -19.27 3.69 -5.08
C GLY A 43 -19.01 3.48 -6.59
N LYS A 44 -17.82 3.84 -7.10
CA LYS A 44 -17.48 3.76 -8.53
C LYS A 44 -16.40 2.73 -8.86
N LEU A 45 -15.89 2.02 -7.87
CA LEU A 45 -14.78 1.07 -8.02
C LEU A 45 -15.22 -0.39 -8.13
N GLY A 46 -16.51 -0.66 -8.32
CA GLY A 46 -17.05 -2.03 -8.35
C GLY A 46 -16.54 -2.93 -9.50
N GLY A 47 -15.84 -2.37 -10.48
CA GLY A 47 -15.19 -3.12 -11.55
C GLY A 47 -13.82 -3.70 -11.17
N PHE A 48 -13.24 -3.30 -10.02
CA PHE A 48 -11.95 -3.82 -9.57
C PHE A 48 -12.14 -5.03 -8.66
N GLN A 49 -11.24 -6.01 -8.79
CA GLN A 49 -11.22 -7.21 -7.96
C GLN A 49 -10.49 -6.96 -6.64
N GLN A 50 -9.52 -6.04 -6.65
CA GLN A 50 -8.77 -5.66 -5.45
C GLN A 50 -8.43 -4.17 -5.46
N ILE A 51 -8.74 -3.53 -4.35
CA ILE A 51 -8.53 -2.10 -4.12
C ILE A 51 -7.64 -1.95 -2.89
N GLY A 52 -6.45 -1.38 -3.07
CA GLY A 52 -5.58 -0.99 -1.96
C GLY A 52 -5.67 0.49 -1.65
N SER A 53 -5.32 0.90 -0.43
CA SER A 53 -5.21 2.31 -0.08
C SER A 53 -4.00 2.62 0.79
N SER A 54 -3.40 3.78 0.53
CA SER A 54 -2.33 4.33 1.37
C SER A 54 -2.92 5.16 2.50
N VAL A 55 -2.48 4.87 3.74
CA VAL A 55 -2.96 5.53 4.96
C VAL A 55 -1.81 6.09 5.78
N HIS A 56 -2.07 7.20 6.47
CA HIS A 56 -1.09 7.93 7.26
C HIS A 56 -1.57 8.24 8.67
N SER A 57 -2.77 7.79 9.04
CA SER A 57 -3.35 7.86 10.38
C SER A 57 -4.23 6.64 10.64
N VAL A 58 -4.60 6.43 11.89
CA VAL A 58 -5.57 5.39 12.30
C VAL A 58 -6.95 5.72 11.73
N GLU A 59 -7.31 6.99 11.69
CA GLU A 59 -8.56 7.49 11.11
C GLU A 59 -8.65 7.19 9.61
N ASP A 60 -7.55 7.42 8.86
CA ASP A 60 -7.47 7.04 7.45
C ASP A 60 -7.69 5.54 7.25
N ALA A 61 -7.12 4.71 8.13
CA ALA A 61 -7.24 3.26 8.04
C ALA A 61 -8.68 2.78 8.22
N LEU A 62 -9.36 3.25 9.25
CA LEU A 62 -10.79 2.96 9.48
C LEU A 62 -11.65 3.44 8.31
N LYS A 63 -11.37 4.63 7.80
CA LYS A 63 -12.07 5.21 6.66
C LYS A 63 -11.85 4.41 5.38
N ALA A 64 -10.61 4.04 5.08
CA ALA A 64 -10.29 3.25 3.89
C ALA A 64 -10.98 1.87 3.93
N GLU A 65 -10.99 1.19 5.07
CA GLU A 65 -11.73 -0.05 5.25
C GLU A 65 -13.24 0.14 5.02
N SER A 66 -13.83 1.20 5.58
CA SER A 66 -15.26 1.51 5.40
C SER A 66 -15.63 1.84 3.94
N LEU A 67 -14.69 2.37 3.16
CA LEU A 67 -14.83 2.68 1.74
C LEU A 67 -14.56 1.47 0.83
N GLY A 68 -14.30 0.29 1.39
CA GLY A 68 -14.16 -0.95 0.65
C GLY A 68 -12.73 -1.25 0.19
N ALA A 69 -11.70 -0.70 0.85
CA ALA A 69 -10.34 -1.15 0.62
C ALA A 69 -10.17 -2.62 1.06
N ASP A 70 -9.48 -3.40 0.23
CA ASP A 70 -9.17 -4.81 0.51
C ASP A 70 -7.85 -4.99 1.26
N TYR A 71 -6.96 -4.01 1.19
CA TYR A 71 -5.72 -3.95 1.96
C TYR A 71 -5.23 -2.50 2.09
N LEU A 72 -4.35 -2.27 3.05
CA LEU A 72 -3.75 -0.96 3.30
C LEU A 72 -2.22 -1.00 3.16
N THR A 73 -1.63 0.13 2.76
CA THR A 73 -0.22 0.42 3.02
C THR A 73 -0.12 1.52 4.07
N ALA A 74 0.57 1.23 5.17
CA ALA A 74 0.73 2.16 6.28
C ALA A 74 2.16 2.71 6.33
N GLY A 75 2.33 4.03 6.33
CA GLY A 75 3.66 4.60 6.33
C GLY A 75 3.75 6.12 6.48
N HIS A 76 5.01 6.60 6.49
CA HIS A 76 6.28 5.82 6.41
C HIS A 76 6.71 5.37 7.80
N ILE A 77 7.13 4.12 7.91
CA ILE A 77 7.42 3.50 9.21
C ILE A 77 8.81 3.86 9.71
N TYR A 78 9.83 3.77 8.84
CA TYR A 78 11.22 4.13 9.15
C TYR A 78 11.64 5.39 8.40
N THR A 79 12.72 6.01 8.82
CA THR A 79 13.31 7.16 8.12
C THR A 79 13.63 6.79 6.66
N THR A 80 13.30 7.69 5.74
CA THR A 80 13.52 7.47 4.31
C THR A 80 13.86 8.79 3.61
N ASP A 81 14.75 8.72 2.63
CA ASP A 81 15.11 9.86 1.79
C ASP A 81 13.94 10.38 0.94
N CYS A 82 12.95 9.55 0.67
CA CYS A 82 11.73 9.94 -0.06
C CYS A 82 10.85 10.92 0.74
N LYS A 83 11.06 11.04 2.06
CA LYS A 83 10.31 11.88 2.98
C LYS A 83 11.25 12.72 3.86
N LYS A 84 12.27 13.32 3.25
CA LYS A 84 13.25 14.17 3.95
C LYS A 84 12.57 15.23 4.79
N GLY A 85 13.02 15.35 6.05
CA GLY A 85 12.51 16.35 6.99
C GLY A 85 11.20 15.99 7.68
N LEU A 86 10.55 14.88 7.32
CA LEU A 86 9.37 14.36 8.04
C LEU A 86 9.80 13.22 8.97
N PRO A 87 9.43 13.26 10.26
CA PRO A 87 9.71 12.17 11.18
C PRO A 87 8.95 10.90 10.76
N PRO A 88 9.54 9.70 10.92
CA PRO A 88 8.83 8.45 10.68
C PRO A 88 7.67 8.30 11.66
N ARG A 89 6.62 7.61 11.24
CA ARG A 89 5.45 7.34 12.10
C ARG A 89 5.71 6.23 13.11
N GLY A 90 6.65 5.34 12.79
CA GLY A 90 7.13 4.30 13.68
C GLY A 90 6.26 3.05 13.77
N LEU A 91 6.75 2.09 14.54
CA LEU A 91 6.12 0.79 14.74
C LEU A 91 4.85 0.86 15.58
N GLU A 92 4.76 1.77 16.54
CA GLU A 92 3.55 1.98 17.34
C GLU A 92 2.37 2.42 16.45
N PHE A 93 2.60 3.31 15.51
CA PHE A 93 1.59 3.68 14.51
C PHE A 93 1.13 2.47 13.70
N LEU A 94 2.08 1.66 13.20
CA LEU A 94 1.78 0.45 12.45
C LEU A 94 0.91 -0.52 13.25
N GLU A 95 1.29 -0.79 14.50
CA GLU A 95 0.56 -1.66 15.40
C GLU A 95 -0.86 -1.16 15.67
N ASN A 96 -1.01 0.14 15.90
CA ASN A 96 -2.32 0.76 16.11
C ASN A 96 -3.23 0.64 14.87
N VAL A 97 -2.68 0.84 13.67
CA VAL A 97 -3.43 0.61 12.43
C VAL A 97 -3.85 -0.86 12.30
N CYS A 98 -2.92 -1.80 12.51
CA CYS A 98 -3.22 -3.23 12.42
C CYS A 98 -4.29 -3.70 13.42
N LYS A 99 -4.38 -3.07 14.59
CA LYS A 99 -5.37 -3.41 15.63
C LYS A 99 -6.80 -2.95 15.29
N VAL A 100 -6.97 -1.88 14.53
CA VAL A 100 -8.29 -1.27 14.31
C VAL A 100 -8.97 -1.74 13.02
N VAL A 101 -8.24 -2.32 12.07
CA VAL A 101 -8.79 -2.82 10.82
C VAL A 101 -8.74 -4.35 10.77
N LYS A 102 -9.62 -4.94 9.95
CA LYS A 102 -9.68 -6.40 9.72
C LYS A 102 -8.95 -6.83 8.45
N ILE A 103 -8.72 -5.88 7.54
CA ILE A 103 -8.03 -6.12 6.27
C ILE A 103 -6.51 -6.12 6.45
N PRO A 104 -5.75 -6.81 5.57
CA PRO A 104 -4.29 -6.84 5.66
C PRO A 104 -3.66 -5.44 5.57
N VAL A 105 -2.66 -5.20 6.40
CA VAL A 105 -1.86 -3.97 6.41
C VAL A 105 -0.43 -4.31 6.04
N TYR A 106 0.12 -3.59 5.06
CA TYR A 106 1.52 -3.67 4.66
C TYR A 106 2.27 -2.43 5.10
N ALA A 107 3.40 -2.59 5.74
CA ALA A 107 4.25 -1.47 6.14
C ALA A 107 5.02 -0.92 4.94
N ILE A 108 5.18 0.40 4.86
CA ILE A 108 5.95 1.06 3.80
C ILE A 108 6.82 2.19 4.37
N GLY A 109 7.96 2.42 3.73
CA GLY A 109 8.87 3.54 4.01
C GLY A 109 10.06 3.17 4.87
N GLY A 110 11.24 3.26 4.27
CA GLY A 110 12.53 3.01 4.91
C GLY A 110 12.80 1.55 5.25
N ILE A 111 12.12 0.62 4.59
CA ILE A 111 12.33 -0.82 4.77
C ILE A 111 13.41 -1.29 3.79
N HIS A 112 14.43 -1.97 4.33
CA HIS A 112 15.57 -2.48 3.59
C HIS A 112 15.68 -4.01 3.74
N PRO A 113 15.89 -4.76 2.64
CA PRO A 113 16.09 -6.20 2.70
C PRO A 113 17.32 -6.58 3.55
N GLY A 114 17.25 -7.66 4.29
CA GLY A 114 18.38 -8.19 5.04
C GLY A 114 18.72 -7.45 6.34
N THR A 115 17.91 -6.48 6.77
CA THR A 115 18.14 -5.70 7.99
C THR A 115 17.38 -6.19 9.21
N GLY A 116 16.52 -7.21 9.06
CA GLY A 116 15.60 -7.67 10.12
C GLY A 116 14.29 -6.87 10.21
N GLN A 117 14.19 -5.73 9.55
CA GLN A 117 12.99 -4.86 9.59
C GLN A 117 11.71 -5.59 9.12
N LEU A 118 11.81 -6.52 8.16
CA LEU A 118 10.65 -7.30 7.72
C LEU A 118 10.07 -8.16 8.86
N ASN A 119 10.90 -8.79 9.66
CA ASN A 119 10.44 -9.54 10.83
C ASN A 119 9.83 -8.60 11.87
N GLU A 120 10.50 -7.49 12.14
CA GLU A 120 10.04 -6.48 13.11
C GLU A 120 8.65 -5.95 12.78
N ILE A 121 8.38 -5.55 11.52
CA ILE A 121 7.04 -5.07 11.13
C ILE A 121 5.98 -6.17 11.22
N MET A 122 6.33 -7.41 10.94
CA MET A 122 5.39 -8.54 11.05
C MET A 122 5.06 -8.86 12.52
N GLU A 123 6.01 -8.72 13.43
CA GLU A 123 5.79 -8.83 14.88
C GLU A 123 4.81 -7.76 15.40
N HIS A 124 4.72 -6.61 14.72
CA HIS A 124 3.75 -5.54 15.00
C HIS A 124 2.42 -5.65 14.22
N GLY A 125 2.15 -6.83 13.66
CA GLY A 125 0.86 -7.16 13.03
C GLY A 125 0.75 -6.90 11.54
N SER A 126 1.81 -6.41 10.89
CA SER A 126 1.82 -6.21 9.43
C SER A 126 1.82 -7.55 8.69
N ALA A 127 1.10 -7.62 7.58
CA ALA A 127 1.10 -8.77 6.67
C ALA A 127 2.39 -8.87 5.83
N GLY A 128 3.19 -7.81 5.79
CA GLY A 128 4.45 -7.75 5.04
C GLY A 128 4.92 -6.32 4.84
N GLY A 129 5.97 -6.14 4.05
CA GLY A 129 6.58 -4.84 3.78
C GLY A 129 6.65 -4.48 2.29
N CYS A 130 6.52 -3.19 2.00
CA CYS A 130 6.71 -2.63 0.67
C CYS A 130 8.10 -1.98 0.57
N ILE A 131 8.90 -2.44 -0.38
CA ILE A 131 10.26 -1.97 -0.61
C ILE A 131 10.29 -1.30 -1.98
N MET A 132 10.72 -0.03 -2.03
CA MET A 132 10.79 0.72 -3.28
C MET A 132 12.25 1.04 -3.65
N SER A 133 12.94 1.82 -2.83
CA SER A 133 14.24 2.41 -3.19
C SER A 133 15.31 1.36 -3.48
N ASP A 134 15.35 0.27 -2.72
CA ASP A 134 16.36 -0.76 -2.91
C ASP A 134 16.05 -1.65 -4.13
N MET A 135 14.77 -1.84 -4.44
CA MET A 135 14.34 -2.56 -5.65
C MET A 135 14.67 -1.80 -6.93
N MET A 136 14.86 -0.49 -6.87
CA MET A 136 15.28 0.33 -8.01
C MET A 136 16.80 0.32 -8.26
N LYS A 137 17.58 -0.32 -7.39
CA LYS A 137 19.04 -0.42 -7.48
C LYS A 137 19.56 -1.78 -8.01
N ILE A 138 18.65 -2.68 -8.33
CA ILE A 138 18.95 -4.02 -8.84
C ILE A 138 19.25 -3.97 -10.35
#